data_6de6a77f3922c9519ae7449b15ad4d3a
#
_entry.id   6de6a77f3922c9519ae7449b15ad4d3a
#
_cell.length_a   1.000
_cell.length_b   1.000
_cell.length_c   1.000
_cell.angle_alpha   90.00
_cell.angle_beta   90.00
_cell.angle_gamma   90.00
#
_symmetry.space_group_name_H-M   'P 1'
#
loop_
_entity.id
_entity.type
_entity.pdbx_description
1 polymer ?
#
loop_
_entity_poly.entity_id
_entity_poly.type
_entity_poly.pdbx_seq_one_letter_code
_entity_poly.pdbx_strand_id
1 'polypeptide(L)'
;AWFTQNLDNGKLHEKLRPIPIGLDLHTPVRRGCGPRTKTRIFKASQKKSVRSEDRLFRVWSDVHLEQDLGDMMQLFPEELGKPGAALFSARLELRKAIENGLLIRTVDSPKSRLPLEKIWEKYGQYFFVVSLPGHGLDCHRTWEALAMGATVITVHSPLDRLLEEYRVVFLDRQPGDV
;
A
#
# COMPACT_ATOMS: atom_id res chain seq x y z
N ALA A 1 -4.60 -27.10 -6.43
CA ALA A 1 -4.86 -25.70 -6.03
C ALA A 1 -4.45 -24.78 -7.19
N TRP A 2 -5.18 -23.70 -7.34
CA TRP A 2 -4.84 -22.61 -8.25
C TRP A 2 -4.42 -21.41 -7.41
N PHE A 3 -3.34 -20.77 -7.78
CA PHE A 3 -2.81 -19.62 -7.08
C PHE A 3 -3.07 -18.35 -7.90
N THR A 4 -3.57 -17.31 -7.26
CA THR A 4 -3.89 -16.05 -7.93
C THR A 4 -3.54 -14.85 -7.07
N GLN A 5 -3.09 -13.79 -7.73
CA GLN A 5 -2.93 -12.47 -7.12
C GLN A 5 -4.26 -11.71 -7.16
N ASN A 6 -4.43 -10.75 -6.26
CA ASN A 6 -5.59 -9.85 -6.24
C ASN A 6 -6.94 -10.60 -6.31
N LEU A 7 -7.07 -11.67 -5.53
CA LEU A 7 -8.34 -12.41 -5.42
C LEU A 7 -9.39 -11.51 -4.75
N ASP A 8 -10.29 -10.96 -5.54
CA ASP A 8 -11.24 -9.90 -5.15
C ASP A 8 -12.66 -10.40 -4.87
N ASN A 9 -13.00 -11.62 -5.29
CA ASN A 9 -14.30 -12.16 -5.03
C ASN A 9 -14.33 -12.89 -3.69
N GLY A 10 -15.22 -12.48 -2.78
CA GLY A 10 -15.41 -13.11 -1.46
C GLY A 10 -15.87 -14.58 -1.50
N LYS A 11 -16.07 -15.17 -2.66
CA LYS A 11 -16.37 -16.59 -2.83
C LYS A 11 -15.06 -17.36 -3.02
N LEU A 12 -14.43 -17.70 -1.90
CA LEU A 12 -13.26 -18.58 -1.93
C LEU A 12 -13.69 -19.98 -2.41
N HIS A 13 -13.31 -20.31 -3.63
CA HIS A 13 -13.38 -21.70 -4.09
C HIS A 13 -12.28 -22.50 -3.38
N GLU A 14 -12.60 -23.73 -2.93
CA GLU A 14 -11.65 -24.57 -2.18
C GLU A 14 -10.29 -24.80 -2.87
N LYS A 15 -10.25 -24.68 -4.19
CA LYS A 15 -9.05 -24.82 -5.01
C LYS A 15 -8.28 -23.52 -5.24
N LEU A 16 -8.86 -22.36 -4.90
CA LEU A 16 -8.19 -21.07 -5.06
C LEU A 16 -7.40 -20.71 -3.80
N ARG A 17 -6.22 -20.20 -4.00
CA ARG A 17 -5.34 -19.69 -2.94
C ARG A 17 -4.81 -18.32 -3.35
N PRO A 18 -5.00 -17.29 -2.52
CA PRO A 18 -4.35 -16.02 -2.75
C PRO A 18 -2.83 -16.17 -2.58
N ILE A 19 -2.09 -15.49 -3.42
CA ILE A 19 -0.64 -15.31 -3.26
C ILE A 19 -0.32 -13.82 -3.28
N PRO A 20 0.69 -13.38 -2.51
CA PRO A 20 1.09 -11.98 -2.49
C PRO A 20 1.66 -11.56 -3.85
N ILE A 21 1.37 -10.30 -4.23
CA ILE A 21 2.05 -9.67 -5.37
C ILE A 21 3.55 -9.47 -5.07
N GLY A 22 3.90 -9.33 -3.79
CA GLY A 22 5.27 -9.21 -3.32
C GLY A 22 5.94 -7.88 -3.67
N LEU A 23 7.28 -7.88 -3.67
CA LEU A 23 8.09 -6.69 -3.94
C LEU A 23 8.10 -6.37 -5.43
N ASP A 24 7.95 -5.10 -5.79
CA ASP A 24 8.14 -4.66 -7.18
C ASP A 24 9.64 -4.52 -7.53
N LEU A 25 10.27 -5.63 -7.79
CA LEU A 25 11.66 -5.65 -8.24
C LEU A 25 11.79 -5.70 -9.78
N HIS A 26 10.70 -5.92 -10.51
CA HIS A 26 10.70 -6.16 -11.96
C HIS A 26 10.34 -4.93 -12.79
N THR A 27 9.46 -4.04 -12.31
CA THR A 27 9.05 -2.85 -13.06
C THR A 27 10.21 -1.86 -13.21
N PRO A 28 10.61 -1.46 -14.41
CA PRO A 28 11.66 -0.48 -14.60
C PRO A 28 11.23 0.90 -14.09
N VAL A 29 12.02 1.51 -13.21
CA VAL A 29 11.78 2.89 -12.75
C VAL A 29 12.35 3.90 -13.74
N ARG A 30 13.45 3.53 -14.40
CA ARG A 30 14.15 4.32 -15.44
C ARG A 30 15.00 3.40 -16.31
N ARG A 31 15.49 3.89 -17.44
CA ARG A 31 16.44 3.12 -18.28
C ARG A 31 17.61 2.62 -17.43
N GLY A 32 17.96 1.35 -17.53
CA GLY A 32 19.06 0.71 -16.80
C GLY A 32 18.73 0.28 -15.36
N CYS A 33 17.53 0.56 -14.84
CA CYS A 33 17.10 0.11 -13.52
C CYS A 33 16.31 -1.20 -13.60
N GLY A 34 16.99 -2.28 -13.93
CA GLY A 34 16.40 -3.63 -13.96
C GLY A 34 16.35 -4.29 -12.57
N PRO A 35 15.84 -5.53 -12.49
CA PRO A 35 15.62 -6.26 -11.23
C PRO A 35 16.84 -6.33 -10.31
N ARG A 36 18.02 -6.57 -10.86
CA ARG A 36 19.27 -6.63 -10.07
C ARG A 36 19.60 -5.30 -9.39
N THR A 37 19.40 -4.20 -10.11
CA THR A 37 19.64 -2.85 -9.59
C THR A 37 18.64 -2.51 -8.49
N LYS A 38 17.34 -2.78 -8.70
CA LYS A 38 16.30 -2.59 -7.69
C LYS A 38 16.57 -3.42 -6.43
N THR A 39 16.92 -4.70 -6.58
CA THR A 39 17.28 -5.58 -5.46
C THR A 39 18.46 -5.01 -4.66
N ARG A 40 19.47 -4.47 -5.32
CA ARG A 40 20.63 -3.86 -4.66
C ARG A 40 20.22 -2.61 -3.88
N ILE A 41 19.42 -1.73 -4.48
CA ILE A 41 18.90 -0.53 -3.83
C ILE A 41 18.03 -0.92 -2.62
N PHE A 42 17.13 -1.88 -2.78
CA PHE A 42 16.28 -2.36 -1.71
C PHE A 42 17.09 -2.86 -0.51
N LYS A 43 18.06 -3.74 -0.74
CA LYS A 43 18.95 -4.26 0.31
C LYS A 43 19.78 -3.15 0.97
N ALA A 44 20.21 -2.14 0.22
CA ALA A 44 20.91 -0.99 0.78
C ALA A 44 19.99 -0.15 1.69
N SER A 45 18.71 0.04 1.29
CA SER A 45 17.71 0.73 2.10
C SER A 45 17.36 -0.06 3.36
N GLN A 46 17.25 -1.39 3.27
CA GLN A 46 17.05 -2.25 4.46
C GLN A 46 18.17 -2.10 5.50
N LYS A 47 19.42 -2.03 5.05
CA LYS A 47 20.58 -1.82 5.96
C LYS A 47 20.54 -0.47 6.68
N LYS A 48 19.83 0.52 6.13
CA LYS A 48 19.64 1.85 6.73
C LYS A 48 18.39 1.91 7.60
N SER A 49 17.56 0.88 7.59
CA SER A 49 16.38 0.83 8.45
C SER A 49 16.79 0.86 9.90
N VAL A 50 16.12 1.68 10.69
CA VAL A 50 16.37 1.77 12.13
C VAL A 50 15.68 0.63 12.86
N ARG A 51 16.15 0.33 14.08
CA ARG A 51 15.52 -0.67 14.94
C ARG A 51 14.09 -0.25 15.29
N SER A 52 13.24 -1.20 15.63
CA SER A 52 11.81 -0.95 15.88
C SER A 52 11.59 0.12 16.95
N GLU A 53 12.40 0.10 18.02
CA GLU A 53 12.34 1.03 19.14
C GLU A 53 12.80 2.46 18.78
N ASP A 54 13.60 2.61 17.74
CA ASP A 54 14.16 3.90 17.29
C ASP A 54 13.32 4.54 16.16
N ARG A 55 12.24 3.87 15.72
CA ARG A 55 11.39 4.38 14.63
C ARG A 55 10.56 5.57 15.08
N LEU A 56 10.32 6.48 14.14
CA LEU A 56 9.36 7.55 14.35
C LEU A 56 7.97 6.97 14.60
N PHE A 57 7.41 7.18 15.78
CA PHE A 57 6.05 6.73 16.13
C PHE A 57 5.00 7.64 15.47
N ARG A 58 5.02 7.63 14.14
CA ARG A 58 4.18 8.41 13.24
C ARG A 58 3.79 7.56 12.04
N VAL A 59 2.85 8.05 11.27
CA VAL A 59 2.36 7.42 10.05
C VAL A 59 3.03 8.07 8.84
N TRP A 60 3.57 7.28 7.94
CA TRP A 60 4.02 7.70 6.63
C TRP A 60 3.00 7.33 5.56
N SER A 61 2.69 8.27 4.68
CA SER A 61 1.85 8.03 3.51
C SER A 61 2.49 8.63 2.26
N ASP A 62 2.86 7.80 1.31
CA ASP A 62 3.24 8.18 -0.06
C ASP A 62 2.19 7.73 -1.08
N VAL A 63 0.98 7.49 -0.63
CA VAL A 63 -0.14 7.19 -1.50
C VAL A 63 -0.30 8.35 -2.48
N HIS A 64 -0.13 8.06 -3.78
CA HIS A 64 -0.32 9.06 -4.82
C HIS A 64 -1.78 9.50 -4.84
N LEU A 65 -1.99 10.74 -4.42
CA LEU A 65 -3.32 11.30 -4.23
C LEU A 65 -3.80 12.02 -5.48
N GLU A 66 -2.89 12.35 -6.42
CA GLU A 66 -3.20 13.26 -7.53
C GLU A 66 -3.60 12.57 -8.84
N GLN A 67 -3.23 11.32 -9.06
CA GLN A 67 -3.31 10.73 -10.39
C GLN A 67 -4.46 9.75 -10.63
N ASP A 68 -5.05 9.14 -9.59
CA ASP A 68 -5.61 7.82 -9.85
C ASP A 68 -7.13 7.70 -9.86
N LEU A 69 -7.87 8.63 -9.25
CA LEU A 69 -9.33 8.51 -9.24
C LEU A 69 -9.95 8.87 -10.58
N GLY A 70 -9.45 9.91 -11.25
CA GLY A 70 -9.93 10.31 -12.58
C GLY A 70 -9.64 9.25 -13.63
N ASP A 71 -8.41 8.72 -13.63
CA ASP A 71 -7.98 7.68 -14.55
C ASP A 71 -8.65 6.33 -14.24
N MET A 72 -8.77 5.98 -12.95
CA MET A 72 -9.48 4.78 -12.52
C MET A 72 -10.98 4.85 -12.84
N MET A 73 -11.62 6.00 -12.63
CA MET A 73 -13.03 6.20 -12.99
C MET A 73 -13.27 6.16 -14.49
N GLN A 74 -12.29 6.58 -15.30
CA GLN A 74 -12.37 6.48 -16.77
C GLN A 74 -12.06 5.07 -17.27
N LEU A 75 -11.09 4.36 -16.65
CA LEU A 75 -10.70 3.02 -17.07
C LEU A 75 -11.65 1.93 -16.60
N PHE A 76 -12.33 2.14 -15.46
CA PHE A 76 -13.19 1.13 -14.83
C PHE A 76 -14.51 1.72 -14.34
N PRO A 77 -15.32 2.37 -15.23
CA PRO A 77 -16.60 2.95 -14.83
C PRO A 77 -17.58 1.89 -14.29
N GLU A 78 -17.45 0.65 -14.74
CA GLU A 78 -18.29 -0.47 -14.30
C GLU A 78 -17.95 -0.95 -12.88
N GLU A 79 -16.76 -0.60 -12.37
CA GLU A 79 -16.32 -0.98 -11.01
C GLU A 79 -16.93 -0.08 -9.93
N LEU A 80 -17.42 1.11 -10.29
CA LEU A 80 -17.98 2.11 -9.35
C LEU A 80 -19.21 1.62 -8.55
N GLY A 81 -19.93 0.64 -9.07
CA GLY A 81 -21.08 0.02 -8.39
C GLY A 81 -20.76 -1.25 -7.63
N LYS A 82 -19.51 -1.73 -7.67
CA LYS A 82 -19.10 -2.99 -7.02
C LYS A 82 -18.55 -2.75 -5.62
N PRO A 83 -18.61 -3.75 -4.72
CA PRO A 83 -18.02 -3.65 -3.37
C PRO A 83 -16.56 -3.20 -3.34
N GLY A 84 -15.79 -3.49 -4.41
CA GLY A 84 -14.41 -3.03 -4.56
C GLY A 84 -14.26 -1.51 -4.75
N ALA A 85 -15.24 -0.83 -5.32
CA ALA A 85 -15.16 0.62 -5.54
C ALA A 85 -15.05 1.39 -4.23
N ALA A 86 -15.72 0.93 -3.19
CA ALA A 86 -15.65 1.54 -1.87
C ALA A 86 -14.24 1.44 -1.23
N LEU A 87 -13.42 0.47 -1.64
CA LEU A 87 -12.03 0.36 -1.17
C LEU A 87 -11.14 1.45 -1.75
N PHE A 88 -11.47 1.95 -2.94
CA PHE A 88 -10.75 3.05 -3.57
C PHE A 88 -11.14 4.42 -2.99
N SER A 89 -12.35 4.55 -2.41
CA SER A 89 -12.78 5.79 -1.75
C SER A 89 -11.88 6.15 -0.57
N ALA A 90 -11.30 5.17 0.13
CA ALA A 90 -10.39 5.38 1.24
C ALA A 90 -9.17 6.26 0.87
N ARG A 91 -8.71 6.21 -0.39
CA ARG A 91 -7.64 7.11 -0.86
C ARG A 91 -8.11 8.56 -0.92
N LEU A 92 -9.30 8.78 -1.43
CA LEU A 92 -9.87 10.14 -1.54
C LEU A 92 -10.11 10.74 -0.16
N GLU A 93 -10.59 9.95 0.77
CA GLU A 93 -10.81 10.39 2.15
C GLU A 93 -9.51 10.71 2.86
N LEU A 94 -8.50 9.85 2.72
CA LEU A 94 -7.17 10.12 3.24
C LEU A 94 -6.59 11.41 2.66
N ARG A 95 -6.74 11.62 1.35
CA ARG A 95 -6.32 12.86 0.68
C ARG A 95 -6.99 14.08 1.30
N LYS A 96 -8.32 14.08 1.35
CA LYS A 96 -9.08 15.17 1.94
C LYS A 96 -8.66 15.45 3.39
N ALA A 97 -8.45 14.40 4.18
CA ALA A 97 -8.02 14.54 5.56
C ALA A 97 -6.61 15.16 5.69
N ILE A 98 -5.68 14.80 4.79
CA ILE A 98 -4.34 15.39 4.74
C ILE A 98 -4.40 16.85 4.29
N GLU A 99 -5.11 17.15 3.19
CA GLU A 99 -5.25 18.50 2.64
C GLU A 99 -5.93 19.47 3.61
N ASN A 100 -6.94 18.99 4.33
CA ASN A 100 -7.64 19.74 5.38
C ASN A 100 -6.85 19.87 6.68
N GLY A 101 -5.65 19.32 6.77
CA GLY A 101 -4.79 19.41 7.94
C GLY A 101 -5.25 18.58 9.14
N LEU A 102 -6.29 17.77 9.01
CA LEU A 102 -6.84 16.94 10.10
C LEU A 102 -5.80 15.95 10.64
N LEU A 103 -4.89 15.49 9.78
CA LEU A 103 -3.88 14.48 10.11
C LEU A 103 -2.47 15.05 10.25
N ILE A 104 -2.29 16.37 10.25
CA ILE A 104 -0.96 17.03 10.21
C ILE A 104 -0.05 16.63 11.38
N ARG A 105 -0.62 16.28 12.52
CA ARG A 105 0.13 15.85 13.70
C ARG A 105 0.48 14.36 13.69
N THR A 106 -0.15 13.57 12.83
CA THR A 106 -0.08 12.11 12.87
C THR A 106 0.52 11.54 11.61
N VAL A 107 0.20 12.11 10.43
CA VAL A 107 0.60 11.61 9.12
C VAL A 107 1.58 12.56 8.48
N ASP A 108 2.71 12.01 8.05
CA ASP A 108 3.68 12.69 7.20
C ASP A 108 3.50 12.21 5.77
N SER A 109 3.47 13.14 4.83
CA SER A 109 3.32 12.86 3.41
C SER A 109 4.29 13.72 2.59
N PRO A 110 4.87 13.21 1.49
CA PRO A 110 5.75 13.99 0.65
C PRO A 110 4.95 15.02 -0.16
N LYS A 111 5.49 16.23 -0.32
CA LYS A 111 4.89 17.29 -1.16
C LYS A 111 5.02 17.01 -2.66
N SER A 112 5.92 16.12 -3.05
CA SER A 112 6.16 15.73 -4.43
C SER A 112 6.63 14.28 -4.49
N ARG A 113 6.58 13.69 -5.69
CA ARG A 113 7.00 12.30 -5.89
C ARG A 113 8.46 12.09 -5.50
N LEU A 114 8.70 11.17 -4.60
CA LEU A 114 10.05 10.79 -4.18
C LEU A 114 10.64 9.70 -5.08
N PRO A 115 11.98 9.66 -5.25
CA PRO A 115 12.67 8.51 -5.79
C PRO A 115 12.41 7.25 -4.94
N LEU A 116 12.35 6.07 -5.59
CA LEU A 116 12.03 4.80 -4.93
C LEU A 116 12.93 4.51 -3.72
N GLU A 117 14.21 4.76 -3.81
CA GLU A 117 15.16 4.60 -2.70
C GLU A 117 14.79 5.44 -1.48
N LYS A 118 14.28 6.66 -1.69
CA LYS A 118 13.82 7.54 -0.61
C LYS A 118 12.51 7.06 -0.01
N ILE A 119 11.62 6.49 -0.81
CA ILE A 119 10.39 5.85 -0.32
C ILE A 119 10.75 4.69 0.60
N TRP A 120 11.62 3.79 0.18
CA TRP A 120 12.04 2.65 0.99
C TRP A 120 12.81 3.06 2.26
N GLU A 121 13.64 4.12 2.20
CA GLU A 121 14.26 4.70 3.39
C GLU A 121 13.20 5.19 4.39
N LYS A 122 12.11 5.83 3.90
CA LYS A 122 10.99 6.24 4.77
C LYS A 122 10.29 5.07 5.40
N TYR A 123 10.01 4.00 4.65
CA TYR A 123 9.43 2.78 5.23
C TYR A 123 10.30 2.17 6.33
N GLY A 124 11.62 2.32 6.24
CA GLY A 124 12.55 1.88 7.27
C GLY A 124 12.67 2.81 8.49
N GLN A 125 12.18 4.06 8.41
CA GLN A 125 12.27 5.08 9.48
C GLN A 125 10.98 5.23 10.29
N TYR A 126 9.81 5.01 9.66
CA TYR A 126 8.51 5.18 10.30
C TYR A 126 8.00 3.87 10.92
N PHE A 127 7.27 3.99 12.03
CA PHE A 127 6.64 2.84 12.65
C PHE A 127 5.45 2.35 11.84
N PHE A 128 4.65 3.28 11.31
CA PHE A 128 3.47 2.99 10.50
C PHE A 128 3.61 3.50 9.06
N VAL A 129 3.12 2.69 8.11
CA VAL A 129 3.04 3.05 6.69
C VAL A 129 1.65 2.74 6.16
N VAL A 130 1.01 3.72 5.52
CA VAL A 130 -0.29 3.52 4.88
C VAL A 130 -0.11 2.80 3.55
N SER A 131 -0.84 1.72 3.36
CA SER A 131 -0.95 1.01 2.08
C SER A 131 -2.41 0.75 1.75
N LEU A 132 -3.01 1.62 0.96
CA LEU A 132 -4.38 1.47 0.48
C LEU A 132 -4.41 0.78 -0.89
N PRO A 133 -5.52 0.10 -1.25
CA PRO A 133 -5.72 -0.49 -2.57
C PRO A 133 -5.39 0.50 -3.70
N GLY A 134 -4.71 0.00 -4.74
CA GLY A 134 -4.31 0.75 -5.93
C GLY A 134 -5.05 0.23 -7.17
N HIS A 135 -4.31 -0.16 -8.22
CA HIS A 135 -4.88 -0.88 -9.36
C HIS A 135 -5.37 -2.29 -9.01
N GLY A 136 -5.15 -2.75 -7.79
CA GLY A 136 -5.64 -3.98 -7.21
C GLY A 136 -5.71 -3.86 -5.70
N LEU A 137 -6.30 -4.85 -5.05
CA LEU A 137 -6.42 -4.92 -3.58
C LEU A 137 -5.05 -5.13 -2.95
N ASP A 138 -4.22 -5.99 -3.56
CA ASP A 138 -2.85 -6.24 -3.14
C ASP A 138 -1.90 -5.30 -3.88
N CYS A 139 -1.10 -4.57 -3.13
CA CYS A 139 -0.16 -3.59 -3.65
C CYS A 139 1.27 -3.93 -3.24
N HIS A 140 2.22 -3.70 -4.14
CA HIS A 140 3.66 -3.84 -3.84
C HIS A 140 4.10 -3.07 -2.60
N ARG A 141 3.52 -1.88 -2.36
CA ARG A 141 3.78 -1.04 -1.18
C ARG A 141 3.60 -1.79 0.13
N THR A 142 2.54 -2.61 0.25
CA THR A 142 2.28 -3.44 1.44
C THR A 142 3.50 -4.29 1.77
N TRP A 143 3.98 -5.03 0.79
CA TRP A 143 5.10 -5.98 0.95
C TRP A 143 6.44 -5.27 1.14
N GLU A 144 6.64 -4.15 0.46
CA GLU A 144 7.82 -3.31 0.60
C GLU A 144 7.91 -2.71 2.01
N ALA A 145 6.82 -2.16 2.53
CA ALA A 145 6.75 -1.59 3.87
C ALA A 145 6.97 -2.67 4.96
N LEU A 146 6.31 -3.82 4.83
CA LEU A 146 6.52 -4.96 5.73
C LEU A 146 7.97 -5.46 5.70
N ALA A 147 8.57 -5.59 4.52
CA ALA A 147 9.96 -6.03 4.36
C ALA A 147 10.97 -5.01 4.88
N MET A 148 10.62 -3.73 4.95
CA MET A 148 11.39 -2.69 5.66
C MET A 148 11.14 -2.68 7.17
N GLY A 149 10.23 -3.52 7.67
CA GLY A 149 9.94 -3.68 9.08
C GLY A 149 8.92 -2.69 9.65
N ALA A 150 8.18 -1.96 8.81
CA ALA A 150 7.08 -1.12 9.24
C ALA A 150 5.84 -1.94 9.61
N THR A 151 4.95 -1.37 10.41
CA THR A 151 3.56 -1.82 10.56
C THR A 151 2.73 -1.17 9.47
N VAL A 152 2.02 -1.96 8.69
CA VAL A 152 1.18 -1.45 7.61
C VAL A 152 -0.21 -1.10 8.13
N ILE A 153 -0.73 0.05 7.73
CA ILE A 153 -2.13 0.44 7.94
C ILE A 153 -2.86 0.29 6.61
N THR A 154 -3.94 -0.48 6.59
CA THR A 154 -4.76 -0.71 5.39
C THR A 154 -6.24 -0.81 5.78
N VAL A 155 -7.11 -1.02 4.80
CA VAL A 155 -8.54 -1.26 5.00
C VAL A 155 -8.85 -2.74 4.83
N HIS A 156 -9.93 -3.22 5.46
CA HIS A 156 -10.40 -4.59 5.28
C HIS A 156 -10.70 -4.91 3.81
N SER A 157 -10.35 -6.10 3.39
CA SER A 157 -10.56 -6.60 2.03
C SER A 157 -10.68 -8.14 2.01
N PRO A 158 -11.11 -8.75 0.91
CA PRO A 158 -11.08 -10.22 0.76
C PRO A 158 -9.68 -10.85 0.92
N LEU A 159 -8.62 -10.03 0.91
CA LEU A 159 -7.24 -10.48 1.07
C LEU A 159 -6.72 -10.45 2.52
N ASP A 160 -7.56 -10.12 3.51
CA ASP A 160 -7.14 -10.01 4.91
C ASP A 160 -6.37 -11.24 5.40
N ARG A 161 -6.85 -12.44 5.03
CA ARG A 161 -6.17 -13.71 5.36
C ARG A 161 -4.71 -13.80 4.88
N LEU A 162 -4.38 -13.08 3.80
CA LEU A 162 -3.02 -13.04 3.29
C LEU A 162 -2.08 -12.22 4.19
N LEU A 163 -2.66 -11.35 5.01
CA LEU A 163 -1.97 -10.37 5.85
C LEU A 163 -2.03 -10.68 7.35
N GLU A 164 -2.85 -11.66 7.78
CA GLU A 164 -3.09 -11.99 9.20
C GLU A 164 -1.81 -12.31 10.00
N GLU A 165 -0.80 -12.90 9.36
CA GLU A 165 0.46 -13.27 10.02
C GLU A 165 1.49 -12.12 10.05
N TYR A 166 1.16 -10.97 9.46
CA TYR A 166 2.06 -9.83 9.35
C TYR A 166 1.65 -8.70 10.30
N ARG A 167 2.54 -7.73 10.48
CA ARG A 167 2.26 -6.52 11.28
C ARG A 167 1.37 -5.56 10.49
N VAL A 168 0.06 -5.79 10.54
CA VAL A 168 -0.94 -5.01 9.81
C VAL A 168 -2.03 -4.54 10.77
N VAL A 169 -2.43 -3.30 10.63
CA VAL A 169 -3.59 -2.70 11.27
C VAL A 169 -4.65 -2.47 10.20
N PHE A 170 -5.79 -3.10 10.39
CA PHE A 170 -6.94 -2.89 9.52
C PHE A 170 -7.80 -1.76 10.07
N LEU A 171 -8.18 -0.84 9.21
CA LEU A 171 -9.13 0.22 9.54
C LEU A 171 -10.54 -0.27 9.24
N ASP A 172 -11.41 -0.21 10.27
CA ASP A 172 -12.83 -0.48 10.10
C ASP A 172 -13.49 0.62 9.28
N ARG A 173 -14.44 0.22 8.45
CA ARG A 173 -15.35 1.19 7.83
C ARG A 173 -16.35 1.65 8.87
N GLN A 174 -16.64 2.95 8.88
CA GLN A 174 -17.74 3.46 9.69
C GLN A 174 -19.08 2.96 9.11
N PRO A 175 -20.05 2.61 9.95
CA PRO A 175 -21.40 2.30 9.49
C PRO A 175 -21.97 3.52 8.74
N GLY A 176 -22.16 3.40 7.43
CA GLY A 176 -22.65 4.49 6.57
C GLY A 176 -21.75 4.82 5.37
N ASP A 177 -20.55 4.28 5.31
CA ASP A 177 -19.61 4.40 4.17
C ASP A 177 -19.99 3.38 3.07
N VAL A 178 -21.18 3.53 2.48
CA VAL A 178 -21.66 2.73 1.34
C VAL A 178 -21.77 3.61 0.10
#